data_e5e5c31c8367040a0143076d724cc247
#
_entry.id   e5e5c31c8367040a0143076d724cc247
#
_cell.length_a   1.000
_cell.length_b   1.000
_cell.length_c   1.000
_cell.angle_alpha   90.00
_cell.angle_beta   90.00
_cell.angle_gamma   90.00
#
_symmetry.space_group_name_H-M   'P 1'
#
loop_
_entity.id
_entity.type
_entity.pdbx_description
1 polymer ?
#
loop_
_entity_poly.entity_id
_entity_poly.type
_entity_poly.pdbx_seq_one_letter_code
_entity_poly.pdbx_strand_id
1 'polypeptide(L)'
;MFLQEIKDHIKKIKKLEPHRFFKKVEDFNYNIFLKNLNDKKFVLETIDKIVSGHIYILRSSVPKDFFLDAKTKLQNIFNSTNPINPQMLNGIKNGYYISENSSNIGYQTMDRSFYFFSWNKDETEIYKTLIEKYKPLKILNGFDKNEITKNIPTDGFVERLHAIHYPVGGGKISKHFDSTKLCIANFGVYGTEFGIDYNQGGFFLENEKKEKINIDSMVKTGDMVIFYPGLIHGVDPVLPEKKLSINSQDGRWFFNMNVVESHEVKNRDYSISVK
;
A
#
# COMPACT_ATOMS: atom_id res chain seq x y z
N MET A 1 3.46 27.87 3.53
CA MET A 1 3.52 26.41 3.82
C MET A 1 4.89 25.91 3.42
N PHE A 2 5.55 25.11 4.21
CA PHE A 2 6.94 24.62 4.11
C PHE A 2 7.15 23.47 3.10
N LEU A 3 6.23 23.26 2.16
CA LEU A 3 6.27 22.15 1.19
C LEU A 3 7.57 22.10 0.36
N GLN A 4 8.10 23.26 -0.06
CA GLN A 4 9.32 23.30 -0.85
C GLN A 4 10.54 22.80 -0.03
N GLU A 5 10.60 23.15 1.24
CA GLU A 5 11.67 22.66 2.13
C GLU A 5 11.60 21.14 2.31
N ILE A 6 10.38 20.57 2.38
CA ILE A 6 10.19 19.12 2.41
C ILE A 6 10.63 18.47 1.09
N LYS A 7 10.25 19.03 -0.06
CA LYS A 7 10.72 18.56 -1.38
C LYS A 7 12.24 18.53 -1.47
N ASP A 8 12.90 19.59 -0.98
CA ASP A 8 14.36 19.69 -0.99
C ASP A 8 15.00 18.67 -0.03
N HIS A 9 14.40 18.42 1.13
CA HIS A 9 14.84 17.41 2.08
C HIS A 9 14.74 16.00 1.49
N ILE A 10 13.59 15.65 0.91
CA ILE A 10 13.38 14.36 0.23
C ILE A 10 14.37 14.18 -0.92
N LYS A 11 14.64 15.22 -1.71
CA LYS A 11 15.65 15.19 -2.78
C LYS A 11 17.06 14.89 -2.28
N LYS A 12 17.41 15.34 -1.07
CA LYS A 12 18.69 14.99 -0.42
C LYS A 12 18.70 13.53 0.02
N ILE A 13 17.62 13.07 0.67
CA ILE A 13 17.47 11.66 1.12
C ILE A 13 17.60 10.68 -0.05
N LYS A 14 16.94 10.95 -1.17
CA LYS A 14 16.97 10.07 -2.36
C LYS A 14 18.36 9.91 -3.01
N LYS A 15 19.34 10.69 -2.59
CA LYS A 15 20.75 10.53 -3.01
C LYS A 15 21.55 9.59 -2.11
N LEU A 16 21.00 9.22 -0.95
CA LEU A 16 21.62 8.29 -0.02
C LEU A 16 21.31 6.84 -0.41
N GLU A 17 22.18 5.91 0.01
CA GLU A 17 21.87 4.49 -0.10
C GLU A 17 20.59 4.15 0.69
N PRO A 18 19.63 3.48 0.05
CA PRO A 18 18.36 3.15 0.71
C PRO A 18 18.55 2.19 1.88
N HIS A 19 18.01 2.55 3.03
CA HIS A 19 17.92 1.60 4.15
C HIS A 19 16.95 0.46 3.80
N ARG A 20 17.27 -0.79 4.22
CA ARG A 20 16.55 -1.99 3.80
C ARG A 20 15.81 -2.69 4.93
N PHE A 21 16.07 -2.35 6.18
CA PHE A 21 15.65 -3.14 7.32
C PHE A 21 14.74 -2.39 8.28
N PHE A 22 13.74 -3.10 8.76
CA PHE A 22 12.85 -2.61 9.82
C PHE A 22 13.61 -2.36 11.13
N LYS A 23 13.30 -1.26 11.80
CA LYS A 23 13.86 -0.90 13.12
C LYS A 23 12.83 -0.87 14.22
N LYS A 24 11.73 -0.13 14.04
CA LYS A 24 10.81 0.18 15.12
C LYS A 24 9.43 0.55 14.63
N VAL A 25 8.42 0.31 15.47
CA VAL A 25 7.06 0.81 15.30
C VAL A 25 6.90 2.13 16.07
N GLU A 26 6.32 3.12 15.41
CA GLU A 26 5.80 4.36 16.00
C GLU A 26 4.26 4.29 15.96
N ASP A 27 3.62 4.41 17.11
CA ASP A 27 2.16 4.24 17.26
C ASP A 27 1.49 5.59 17.53
N PHE A 28 0.50 5.93 16.71
CA PHE A 28 -0.23 7.20 16.82
C PHE A 28 -1.72 7.01 16.59
N ASN A 29 -2.53 7.83 17.27
CA ASN A 29 -3.90 8.05 16.82
C ASN A 29 -3.86 8.84 15.50
N TYR A 30 -4.66 8.42 14.50
CA TYR A 30 -4.70 9.03 13.16
C TYR A 30 -4.94 10.55 13.21
N ASN A 31 -5.94 11.00 13.98
CA ASN A 31 -6.29 12.43 14.04
C ASN A 31 -5.19 13.27 14.72
N ILE A 32 -4.52 12.71 15.73
CA ILE A 32 -3.39 13.38 16.38
C ILE A 32 -2.23 13.50 15.40
N PHE A 33 -1.93 12.45 14.65
CA PHE A 33 -0.90 12.48 13.63
C PHE A 33 -1.17 13.56 12.58
N LEU A 34 -2.40 13.66 12.07
CA LEU A 34 -2.80 14.69 11.11
C LEU A 34 -2.61 16.11 11.64
N LYS A 35 -2.93 16.38 12.92
CA LYS A 35 -2.69 17.69 13.53
C LYS A 35 -1.20 18.05 13.53
N ASN A 36 -0.35 17.07 13.81
CA ASN A 36 1.10 17.27 13.86
C ASN A 36 1.72 17.52 12.47
N LEU A 37 1.06 17.13 11.38
CA LEU A 37 1.55 17.45 10.00
C LEU A 37 1.54 18.95 9.69
N ASN A 38 0.96 19.81 10.52
CA ASN A 38 1.07 21.26 10.41
C ASN A 38 2.40 21.79 10.97
N ASP A 39 3.15 20.98 11.71
CA ASP A 39 4.48 21.30 12.21
C ASP A 39 5.55 20.76 11.26
N LYS A 40 6.33 21.67 10.66
CA LYS A 40 7.44 21.35 9.77
C LYS A 40 8.46 20.40 10.41
N LYS A 41 8.82 20.66 11.67
CA LYS A 41 9.82 19.84 12.38
C LYS A 41 9.31 18.40 12.51
N PHE A 42 8.05 18.20 12.91
CA PHE A 42 7.43 16.89 13.00
C PHE A 42 7.44 16.17 11.65
N VAL A 43 7.10 16.86 10.55
CA VAL A 43 7.09 16.25 9.21
C VAL A 43 8.49 15.80 8.79
N LEU A 44 9.52 16.64 8.98
CA LEU A 44 10.91 16.29 8.63
C LEU A 44 11.43 15.12 9.47
N GLU A 45 11.21 15.14 10.79
CA GLU A 45 11.57 14.03 11.69
C GLU A 45 10.82 12.73 11.33
N THR A 46 9.55 12.82 10.95
CA THR A 46 8.76 11.67 10.49
C THR A 46 9.35 11.07 9.22
N ILE A 47 9.70 11.90 8.24
CA ILE A 47 10.37 11.48 7.01
C ILE A 47 11.70 10.78 7.31
N ASP A 48 12.56 11.37 8.15
CA ASP A 48 13.85 10.79 8.53
C ASP A 48 13.68 9.43 9.23
N LYS A 49 12.71 9.30 10.11
CA LYS A 49 12.39 8.03 10.76
C LYS A 49 11.90 6.98 9.75
N ILE A 50 10.97 7.32 8.86
CA ILE A 50 10.45 6.42 7.84
C ILE A 50 11.61 5.85 7.00
N VAL A 51 12.47 6.70 6.44
CA VAL A 51 13.56 6.26 5.57
C VAL A 51 14.67 5.52 6.32
N SER A 52 14.76 5.68 7.64
CA SER A 52 15.69 4.93 8.49
C SER A 52 15.14 3.60 9.02
N GLY A 53 13.96 3.15 8.59
CA GLY A 53 13.40 1.84 8.94
C GLY A 53 12.32 1.83 10.02
N HIS A 54 11.86 3.01 10.48
CA HIS A 54 10.69 3.06 11.34
C HIS A 54 9.41 2.95 10.49
N ILE A 55 8.40 2.31 11.05
CA ILE A 55 7.04 2.30 10.49
C ILE A 55 6.09 3.05 11.43
N TYR A 56 5.06 3.64 10.87
CA TYR A 56 4.02 4.29 11.65
C TYR A 56 2.73 3.49 11.57
N ILE A 57 2.12 3.19 12.71
CA ILE A 57 0.77 2.64 12.79
C ILE A 57 -0.15 3.77 13.23
N LEU A 58 -1.04 4.19 12.35
CA LEU A 58 -2.03 5.21 12.63
C LEU A 58 -3.36 4.55 12.99
N ARG A 59 -3.67 4.54 14.29
CA ARG A 59 -4.83 3.85 14.85
C ARG A 59 -6.14 4.50 14.45
N SER A 60 -7.13 3.65 14.11
CA SER A 60 -8.50 4.06 13.81
C SER A 60 -8.60 5.10 12.69
N SER A 61 -7.83 4.93 11.64
CA SER A 61 -7.85 5.82 10.48
C SER A 61 -9.16 5.74 9.69
N VAL A 62 -9.75 4.53 9.63
CA VAL A 62 -11.03 4.25 8.95
C VAL A 62 -11.90 3.38 9.87
N PRO A 63 -13.22 3.63 9.97
CA PRO A 63 -14.11 2.77 10.75
C PRO A 63 -14.11 1.32 10.24
N LYS A 64 -14.17 0.36 11.16
CA LYS A 64 -14.14 -1.09 10.84
C LYS A 64 -15.31 -1.49 9.92
N ASP A 65 -16.51 -0.96 10.15
CA ASP A 65 -17.70 -1.30 9.39
C ASP A 65 -17.59 -0.94 7.90
N PHE A 66 -16.80 0.08 7.56
CA PHE A 66 -16.49 0.41 6.18
C PHE A 66 -15.90 -0.79 5.42
N PHE A 67 -15.04 -1.58 6.05
CA PHE A 67 -14.38 -2.70 5.38
C PHE A 67 -15.29 -3.93 5.21
N LEU A 68 -16.33 -4.09 6.02
CA LEU A 68 -17.35 -5.11 5.80
C LEU A 68 -18.09 -4.84 4.49
N ASP A 69 -18.53 -3.60 4.29
CA ASP A 69 -19.19 -3.15 3.06
C ASP A 69 -18.23 -3.19 1.86
N ALA A 70 -17.02 -2.66 2.01
CA ALA A 70 -16.02 -2.64 0.94
C ALA A 70 -15.68 -4.04 0.43
N LYS A 71 -15.44 -5.03 1.31
CA LYS A 71 -15.17 -6.42 0.92
C LYS A 71 -16.35 -7.01 0.13
N THR A 72 -17.57 -6.75 0.54
CA THR A 72 -18.78 -7.21 -0.16
C THR A 72 -18.87 -6.59 -1.56
N LYS A 73 -18.66 -5.29 -1.70
CA LYS A 73 -18.64 -4.59 -2.99
C LYS A 73 -17.55 -5.12 -3.93
N LEU A 74 -16.36 -5.36 -3.40
CA LEU A 74 -15.23 -5.93 -4.18
C LEU A 74 -15.54 -7.38 -4.60
N GLN A 75 -16.17 -8.17 -3.75
CA GLN A 75 -16.62 -9.51 -4.12
C GLN A 75 -17.68 -9.49 -5.22
N ASN A 76 -18.60 -8.52 -5.20
CA ASN A 76 -19.57 -8.34 -6.26
C ASN A 76 -18.93 -7.95 -7.59
N ILE A 77 -17.92 -7.07 -7.59
CA ILE A 77 -17.12 -6.77 -8.79
C ILE A 77 -16.47 -8.03 -9.32
N PHE A 78 -15.84 -8.82 -8.47
CA PHE A 78 -15.19 -10.08 -8.85
C PHE A 78 -16.19 -11.07 -9.49
N ASN A 79 -17.39 -11.19 -8.94
CA ASN A 79 -18.41 -12.13 -9.44
C ASN A 79 -19.12 -11.67 -10.72
N SER A 80 -19.12 -10.37 -11.03
CA SER A 80 -19.94 -9.78 -12.08
C SER A 80 -19.15 -9.21 -13.27
N THR A 81 -17.81 -9.13 -13.17
CA THR A 81 -16.96 -8.57 -14.23
C THR A 81 -15.84 -9.53 -14.62
N ASN A 82 -15.24 -9.31 -15.77
CA ASN A 82 -14.05 -10.04 -16.19
C ASN A 82 -12.78 -9.37 -15.64
N PRO A 83 -11.68 -10.14 -15.44
CA PRO A 83 -10.38 -9.56 -15.09
C PRO A 83 -9.93 -8.53 -16.11
N ILE A 84 -9.25 -7.48 -15.62
CA ILE A 84 -8.64 -6.44 -16.47
C ILE A 84 -7.15 -6.72 -16.67
N ASN A 85 -6.56 -6.10 -17.70
CA ASN A 85 -5.11 -5.97 -17.77
C ASN A 85 -4.65 -4.93 -16.73
N PRO A 86 -3.74 -5.27 -15.79
CA PRO A 86 -3.33 -4.36 -14.72
C PRO A 86 -2.41 -3.22 -15.20
N GLN A 87 -2.12 -3.13 -16.49
CA GLN A 87 -1.27 -2.06 -17.03
C GLN A 87 -2.00 -0.71 -16.97
N MET A 88 -1.36 0.25 -16.30
CA MET A 88 -1.88 1.62 -16.16
C MET A 88 -1.60 2.43 -17.42
N LEU A 89 -2.43 2.20 -18.43
CA LEU A 89 -2.41 2.87 -19.71
C LEU A 89 -3.64 3.77 -19.88
N ASN A 90 -3.62 4.64 -20.86
CA ASN A 90 -4.76 5.50 -21.16
C ASN A 90 -6.02 4.68 -21.45
N GLY A 91 -7.14 5.09 -20.87
CA GLY A 91 -8.44 4.41 -21.00
C GLY A 91 -8.66 3.18 -20.12
N ILE A 92 -7.68 2.75 -19.32
CA ILE A 92 -7.88 1.65 -18.36
C ILE A 92 -9.02 2.00 -17.38
N LYS A 93 -9.91 1.05 -17.16
CA LYS A 93 -11.02 1.18 -16.22
C LYS A 93 -10.68 0.59 -14.85
N ASN A 94 -11.46 0.94 -13.83
CA ASN A 94 -11.46 0.24 -12.56
C ASN A 94 -11.84 -1.23 -12.77
N GLY A 95 -11.22 -2.13 -12.04
CA GLY A 95 -11.48 -3.56 -12.14
C GLY A 95 -10.51 -4.38 -11.32
N TYR A 96 -10.48 -5.68 -11.56
CA TYR A 96 -9.61 -6.58 -10.81
C TYR A 96 -8.70 -7.42 -11.73
N TYR A 97 -7.63 -7.91 -11.13
CA TYR A 97 -6.69 -8.85 -11.72
C TYR A 97 -6.41 -9.97 -10.72
N ILE A 98 -6.20 -11.19 -11.22
CA ILE A 98 -5.75 -12.32 -10.41
C ILE A 98 -4.29 -12.59 -10.74
N SER A 99 -3.45 -12.60 -9.73
CA SER A 99 -2.06 -13.00 -9.85
C SER A 99 -1.88 -14.41 -9.33
N GLU A 100 -1.50 -15.33 -10.22
CA GLU A 100 -1.25 -16.74 -9.90
C GLU A 100 0.20 -17.08 -10.17
N ASN A 101 1.07 -16.94 -9.14
CA ASN A 101 2.48 -17.31 -9.21
C ASN A 101 3.23 -16.81 -10.46
N SER A 102 2.78 -15.71 -11.05
CA SER A 102 3.40 -15.17 -12.25
C SER A 102 4.80 -14.64 -11.91
N SER A 103 5.80 -15.17 -12.55
CA SER A 103 7.20 -14.74 -12.43
C SER A 103 7.54 -13.50 -13.27
N ASN A 104 6.56 -12.92 -13.96
CA ASN A 104 6.77 -11.82 -14.92
C ASN A 104 7.36 -10.55 -14.31
N ILE A 105 7.29 -10.40 -12.99
CA ILE A 105 7.81 -9.24 -12.23
C ILE A 105 8.94 -9.61 -11.28
N GLY A 106 9.54 -10.81 -11.45
CA GLY A 106 10.69 -11.23 -10.65
C GLY A 106 10.38 -11.74 -9.24
N TYR A 107 9.13 -11.66 -8.76
CA TYR A 107 8.69 -12.24 -7.49
C TYR A 107 7.38 -13.00 -7.65
N GLN A 108 7.14 -13.96 -6.75
CA GLN A 108 5.91 -14.75 -6.76
C GLN A 108 4.80 -14.07 -5.98
N THR A 109 3.60 -14.09 -6.52
CA THR A 109 2.41 -13.58 -5.83
C THR A 109 1.20 -14.49 -6.10
N MET A 110 0.31 -14.56 -5.13
CA MET A 110 -1.01 -15.18 -5.21
C MET A 110 -2.00 -14.24 -4.55
N ASP A 111 -2.71 -13.47 -5.35
CA ASP A 111 -3.66 -12.47 -4.85
C ASP A 111 -4.75 -12.13 -5.87
N ARG A 112 -5.80 -11.46 -5.38
CA ARG A 112 -6.73 -10.68 -6.19
C ARG A 112 -6.48 -9.21 -5.95
N SER A 113 -6.11 -8.50 -6.99
CA SER A 113 -5.78 -7.08 -6.96
C SER A 113 -6.87 -6.27 -7.63
N PHE A 114 -7.49 -5.34 -6.89
CA PHE A 114 -8.51 -4.43 -7.40
C PHE A 114 -7.91 -3.04 -7.54
N TYR A 115 -8.07 -2.43 -8.72
CA TYR A 115 -7.49 -1.13 -9.05
C TYR A 115 -8.57 -0.09 -9.25
N PHE A 116 -8.40 1.06 -8.58
CA PHE A 116 -9.23 2.24 -8.74
C PHE A 116 -8.35 3.43 -9.10
N PHE A 117 -8.75 4.15 -10.12
CA PHE A 117 -8.01 5.27 -10.67
C PHE A 117 -8.84 6.55 -10.59
N SER A 118 -8.17 7.69 -10.37
CA SER A 118 -8.80 8.99 -10.14
C SER A 118 -9.65 9.51 -11.32
N TRP A 119 -9.38 9.06 -12.54
CA TRP A 119 -10.12 9.46 -13.75
C TRP A 119 -11.38 8.63 -14.00
N ASN A 120 -11.60 7.55 -13.29
CA ASN A 120 -12.79 6.71 -13.42
C ASN A 120 -13.84 7.08 -12.35
N LYS A 121 -15.12 6.89 -12.73
CA LYS A 121 -16.20 6.96 -11.74
C LYS A 121 -16.08 5.82 -10.74
N ASP A 122 -16.10 6.15 -9.46
CA ASP A 122 -16.14 5.17 -8.36
C ASP A 122 -17.58 5.01 -7.86
N GLU A 123 -18.28 3.99 -8.36
CA GLU A 123 -19.64 3.67 -7.92
C GLU A 123 -19.68 2.98 -6.55
N THR A 124 -18.53 2.52 -6.07
CA THR A 124 -18.43 1.82 -4.77
C THR A 124 -18.22 2.76 -3.59
N GLU A 125 -17.82 4.00 -3.82
CA GLU A 125 -17.36 4.99 -2.82
C GLU A 125 -16.09 4.55 -2.05
N ILE A 126 -15.44 3.42 -2.45
CA ILE A 126 -14.24 2.91 -1.77
C ILE A 126 -13.06 3.84 -2.01
N TYR A 127 -12.78 4.17 -3.28
CA TYR A 127 -11.70 5.08 -3.66
C TYR A 127 -11.89 6.45 -3.01
N LYS A 128 -13.09 7.02 -3.16
CA LYS A 128 -13.42 8.35 -2.63
C LYS A 128 -13.23 8.44 -1.12
N THR A 129 -13.66 7.42 -0.37
CA THR A 129 -13.50 7.40 1.09
C THR A 129 -12.03 7.30 1.50
N LEU A 130 -11.27 6.39 0.88
CA LEU A 130 -9.89 6.14 1.27
C LEU A 130 -8.93 7.25 0.80
N ILE A 131 -9.18 7.86 -0.37
CA ILE A 131 -8.34 8.94 -0.87
C ILE A 131 -8.41 10.19 0.05
N GLU A 132 -9.55 10.48 0.65
CA GLU A 132 -9.66 11.58 1.62
C GLU A 132 -8.81 11.35 2.89
N LYS A 133 -8.62 10.09 3.28
CA LYS A 133 -7.71 9.72 4.37
C LYS A 133 -6.24 9.82 3.97
N TYR A 134 -5.93 9.57 2.71
CA TYR A 134 -4.57 9.61 2.17
C TYR A 134 -4.09 11.04 1.87
N LYS A 135 -4.96 11.91 1.33
CA LYS A 135 -4.59 13.27 0.88
C LYS A 135 -3.71 14.06 1.86
N PRO A 136 -4.05 14.15 3.16
CA PRO A 136 -3.23 14.91 4.11
C PRO A 136 -1.82 14.35 4.28
N LEU A 137 -1.65 13.05 4.07
CA LEU A 137 -0.38 12.33 4.25
C LEU A 137 0.58 12.46 3.07
N LYS A 138 0.12 12.97 1.92
CA LYS A 138 0.93 13.15 0.70
C LYS A 138 2.13 14.05 0.91
N ILE A 139 2.07 14.94 1.91
CA ILE A 139 3.18 15.80 2.31
C ILE A 139 4.43 15.00 2.70
N LEU A 140 4.28 13.79 3.25
CA LEU A 140 5.40 12.90 3.57
C LEU A 140 6.16 12.41 2.34
N ASN A 141 5.55 12.51 1.15
CA ASN A 141 6.17 12.26 -0.14
C ASN A 141 6.54 13.56 -0.89
N GLY A 142 6.36 14.72 -0.26
CA GLY A 142 6.64 16.01 -0.86
C GLY A 142 5.57 16.48 -1.85
N PHE A 143 4.35 15.94 -1.79
CA PHE A 143 3.23 16.38 -2.62
C PHE A 143 2.28 17.29 -1.85
N ASP A 144 1.67 18.26 -2.55
CA ASP A 144 0.47 18.92 -2.06
C ASP A 144 -0.68 17.92 -1.97
N LYS A 145 -1.60 18.13 -1.04
CA LYS A 145 -2.76 17.22 -0.84
C LYS A 145 -3.61 17.02 -2.11
N ASN A 146 -3.64 17.99 -3.02
CA ASN A 146 -4.38 17.93 -4.28
C ASN A 146 -3.48 17.67 -5.51
N GLU A 147 -2.15 17.62 -5.33
CA GLU A 147 -1.21 17.31 -6.41
C GLU A 147 -1.45 15.86 -6.89
N ILE A 148 -1.40 15.63 -8.21
CA ILE A 148 -1.56 14.31 -8.86
C ILE A 148 -2.98 13.71 -8.80
N THR A 149 -3.91 14.23 -8.01
CA THR A 149 -5.27 13.64 -7.84
C THR A 149 -6.10 13.55 -9.13
N LYS A 150 -5.70 14.24 -10.18
CA LYS A 150 -6.40 14.25 -11.49
C LYS A 150 -5.49 13.79 -12.64
N ASN A 151 -4.30 13.30 -12.33
CA ASN A 151 -3.40 12.83 -13.38
C ASN A 151 -3.97 11.59 -14.08
N ILE A 152 -3.68 11.51 -15.37
CA ILE A 152 -4.00 10.37 -16.22
C ILE A 152 -2.68 9.67 -16.63
N PRO A 153 -2.70 8.43 -17.12
CA PRO A 153 -1.48 7.68 -17.43
C PRO A 153 -0.48 8.41 -18.33
N THR A 154 -0.96 9.21 -19.28
CA THR A 154 -0.12 9.99 -20.21
C THR A 154 0.72 11.08 -19.54
N ASP A 155 0.36 11.51 -18.34
CA ASP A 155 1.14 12.45 -17.52
C ASP A 155 2.38 11.80 -16.88
N GLY A 156 2.53 10.48 -17.01
CA GLY A 156 3.63 9.72 -16.42
C GLY A 156 3.41 9.29 -14.97
N PHE A 157 2.42 9.85 -14.27
CA PHE A 157 2.12 9.57 -12.87
C PHE A 157 0.66 9.17 -12.70
N VAL A 158 0.43 8.21 -11.82
CA VAL A 158 -0.90 7.72 -11.50
C VAL A 158 -1.07 7.65 -9.99
N GLU A 159 -2.08 8.33 -9.46
CA GLU A 159 -2.58 8.10 -8.11
C GLU A 159 -3.64 7.01 -8.18
N ARG A 160 -3.45 5.95 -7.41
CA ARG A 160 -4.35 4.80 -7.42
C ARG A 160 -4.63 4.28 -6.02
N LEU A 161 -5.80 3.68 -5.88
CA LEU A 161 -6.07 2.72 -4.82
C LEU A 161 -5.84 1.31 -5.39
N HIS A 162 -5.06 0.52 -4.67
CA HIS A 162 -4.82 -0.88 -4.94
C HIS A 162 -5.33 -1.69 -3.74
N ALA A 163 -6.56 -2.20 -3.82
CA ALA A 163 -7.11 -3.11 -2.82
C ALA A 163 -6.65 -4.53 -3.13
N ILE A 164 -5.94 -5.15 -2.21
CA ILE A 164 -5.30 -6.45 -2.39
C ILE A 164 -5.95 -7.46 -1.45
N HIS A 165 -6.41 -8.56 -2.00
CA HIS A 165 -6.88 -9.70 -1.25
C HIS A 165 -5.91 -10.87 -1.42
N TYR A 166 -5.33 -11.31 -0.31
CA TYR A 166 -4.55 -12.54 -0.21
C TYR A 166 -5.47 -13.66 0.30
N PRO A 167 -5.92 -14.57 -0.59
CA PRO A 167 -6.91 -15.59 -0.22
C PRO A 167 -6.36 -16.61 0.77
N VAL A 168 -7.25 -17.18 1.56
CA VAL A 168 -6.98 -18.39 2.35
C VAL A 168 -6.48 -19.51 1.43
N GLY A 169 -5.54 -20.31 1.93
CA GLY A 169 -4.95 -21.41 1.18
C GLY A 169 -3.69 -21.01 0.40
N GLY A 170 -3.00 -19.94 0.84
CA GLY A 170 -1.69 -19.60 0.31
C GLY A 170 -1.56 -18.25 -0.40
N GLY A 171 -2.52 -17.34 -0.21
CA GLY A 171 -2.39 -15.96 -0.67
C GLY A 171 -1.09 -15.34 -0.14
N LYS A 172 -0.23 -14.81 -1.03
CA LYS A 172 1.14 -14.37 -0.68
C LYS A 172 1.70 -13.35 -1.65
N ILE A 173 2.77 -12.69 -1.23
CA ILE A 173 3.75 -12.04 -2.11
C ILE A 173 5.14 -12.29 -1.53
N SER A 174 6.07 -12.80 -2.37
CA SER A 174 7.41 -13.14 -1.93
C SER A 174 8.23 -11.90 -1.55
N LYS A 175 9.32 -12.12 -0.84
CA LYS A 175 10.22 -11.09 -0.32
C LYS A 175 10.75 -10.19 -1.44
N HIS A 176 10.58 -8.89 -1.28
CA HIS A 176 11.01 -7.85 -2.23
C HIS A 176 11.17 -6.50 -1.52
N PHE A 177 11.60 -5.50 -2.26
CA PHE A 177 11.45 -4.09 -1.91
C PHE A 177 10.96 -3.31 -3.13
N ASP A 178 10.24 -2.22 -2.88
CA ASP A 178 9.67 -1.39 -3.93
C ASP A 178 10.60 -0.24 -4.32
N SER A 179 10.35 0.33 -5.51
CA SER A 179 11.02 1.54 -5.97
C SER A 179 10.74 2.71 -5.03
N THR A 180 11.80 3.47 -4.74
CA THR A 180 11.74 4.72 -3.94
C THR A 180 11.80 5.97 -4.81
N LYS A 181 11.76 5.82 -6.14
CA LYS A 181 11.92 6.90 -7.12
C LYS A 181 10.88 8.00 -6.95
N LEU A 182 9.60 7.64 -6.83
CA LEU A 182 8.53 8.61 -6.63
C LEU A 182 8.22 8.86 -5.16
N CYS A 183 7.97 7.81 -4.41
CA CYS A 183 7.51 7.88 -3.04
C CYS A 183 8.55 7.32 -2.08
N ILE A 184 8.72 7.97 -0.93
CA ILE A 184 9.52 7.49 0.21
C ILE A 184 8.64 6.95 1.34
N ALA A 185 7.33 7.10 1.24
CA ALA A 185 6.35 6.57 2.16
C ALA A 185 5.23 5.86 1.38
N ASN A 186 5.01 4.58 1.66
CA ASN A 186 3.84 3.81 1.27
C ASN A 186 2.78 3.88 2.34
N PHE A 187 1.51 3.90 1.94
CA PHE A 187 0.35 4.01 2.83
C PHE A 187 -0.62 2.89 2.54
N GLY A 188 -1.04 2.20 3.57
CA GLY A 188 -2.07 1.19 3.40
C GLY A 188 -2.91 0.98 4.64
N VAL A 189 -4.21 0.72 4.44
CA VAL A 189 -5.17 0.46 5.50
C VAL A 189 -5.52 -1.01 5.55
N TYR A 190 -5.60 -1.56 6.75
CA TYR A 190 -5.95 -2.96 6.98
C TYR A 190 -7.46 -3.16 6.91
N GLY A 191 -7.91 -4.03 6.01
CA GLY A 191 -9.31 -4.43 5.88
C GLY A 191 -9.69 -5.68 6.66
N THR A 192 -8.70 -6.33 7.29
CA THR A 192 -8.82 -7.55 8.11
C THR A 192 -7.87 -7.50 9.30
N GLU A 193 -8.11 -8.35 10.29
CA GLU A 193 -7.37 -8.40 11.56
C GLU A 193 -6.77 -9.79 11.80
N PHE A 194 -5.44 -9.83 12.06
CA PHE A 194 -4.75 -11.06 12.43
C PHE A 194 -5.27 -11.58 13.80
N GLY A 195 -5.49 -12.89 13.88
CA GLY A 195 -6.10 -13.54 15.04
C GLY A 195 -7.64 -13.58 14.99
N ILE A 196 -8.28 -12.85 14.06
CA ILE A 196 -9.74 -12.86 13.86
C ILE A 196 -10.09 -13.38 12.47
N ASP A 197 -9.63 -12.73 11.39
CA ASP A 197 -9.92 -13.12 10.00
C ASP A 197 -8.96 -14.22 9.51
N TYR A 198 -7.74 -14.26 10.02
CA TYR A 198 -6.71 -15.29 9.78
C TYR A 198 -5.69 -15.26 10.93
N ASN A 199 -4.95 -16.36 11.14
CA ASN A 199 -4.00 -16.48 12.24
C ASN A 199 -2.63 -17.04 11.83
N GLN A 200 -2.38 -17.17 10.53
CA GLN A 200 -1.11 -17.63 9.99
C GLN A 200 -0.77 -16.90 8.69
N GLY A 201 0.50 -16.59 8.48
CA GLY A 201 0.99 -15.78 7.36
C GLY A 201 0.87 -14.29 7.64
N GLY A 202 0.73 -13.48 6.56
CA GLY A 202 0.55 -12.04 6.65
C GLY A 202 1.80 -11.21 6.36
N PHE A 203 1.65 -9.90 6.43
CA PHE A 203 2.68 -8.92 6.07
C PHE A 203 3.81 -8.90 7.10
N PHE A 204 5.02 -9.04 6.59
CA PHE A 204 6.24 -8.94 7.38
C PHE A 204 7.21 -7.90 6.82
N LEU A 205 8.04 -7.38 7.70
CA LEU A 205 9.25 -6.62 7.40
C LEU A 205 10.46 -7.40 7.91
N GLU A 206 11.58 -7.30 7.20
CA GLU A 206 12.84 -7.95 7.63
C GLU A 206 13.67 -6.96 8.47
N ASN A 207 14.20 -7.40 9.60
CA ASN A 207 15.14 -6.62 10.42
C ASN A 207 16.61 -6.86 10.01
N GLU A 208 17.55 -6.15 10.61
CA GLU A 208 19.00 -6.28 10.31
C GLU A 208 19.57 -7.68 10.56
N LYS A 209 18.92 -8.48 11.41
CA LYS A 209 19.28 -9.89 11.65
C LYS A 209 18.66 -10.84 10.61
N LYS A 210 17.95 -10.31 9.60
CA LYS A 210 17.17 -11.06 8.62
C LYS A 210 15.99 -11.85 9.21
N GLU A 211 15.52 -11.45 10.39
CA GLU A 211 14.32 -12.03 11.00
C GLU A 211 13.07 -11.32 10.44
N LYS A 212 12.05 -12.11 10.13
CA LYS A 212 10.74 -11.60 9.73
C LYS A 212 9.97 -11.12 10.95
N ILE A 213 9.60 -9.85 10.95
CA ILE A 213 8.75 -9.24 11.95
C ILE A 213 7.34 -9.15 11.38
N ASN A 214 6.41 -9.92 11.94
CA ASN A 214 5.00 -9.93 11.50
C ASN A 214 4.32 -8.63 11.95
N ILE A 215 3.99 -7.78 11.00
CA ILE A 215 3.35 -6.47 11.26
C ILE A 215 1.83 -6.64 11.43
N ASP A 216 1.23 -7.65 10.78
CA ASP A 216 -0.21 -7.90 10.89
C ASP A 216 -0.65 -8.21 12.33
N SER A 217 0.24 -8.81 13.14
CA SER A 217 -0.04 -9.05 14.57
C SER A 217 -0.09 -7.79 15.44
N MET A 218 0.32 -6.65 14.90
CA MET A 218 0.41 -5.37 15.61
C MET A 218 -0.72 -4.39 15.23
N VAL A 219 -1.54 -4.73 14.23
CA VAL A 219 -2.55 -3.83 13.65
C VAL A 219 -3.95 -4.42 13.77
N LYS A 220 -4.94 -3.56 13.66
CA LYS A 220 -6.37 -3.91 13.63
C LYS A 220 -7.01 -3.44 12.33
N THR A 221 -8.17 -4.01 12.00
CA THR A 221 -9.01 -3.50 10.91
C THR A 221 -9.25 -2.00 11.08
N GLY A 222 -8.97 -1.23 10.04
CA GLY A 222 -9.10 0.23 10.04
C GLY A 222 -7.84 1.00 10.45
N ASP A 223 -6.79 0.33 10.92
CA ASP A 223 -5.50 0.96 11.15
C ASP A 223 -4.77 1.18 9.81
N MET A 224 -4.04 2.29 9.71
CA MET A 224 -3.19 2.58 8.56
C MET A 224 -1.73 2.37 8.93
N VAL A 225 -0.98 1.75 8.04
CA VAL A 225 0.49 1.63 8.17
C VAL A 225 1.17 2.54 7.16
N ILE A 226 2.21 3.23 7.62
CA ILE A 226 3.13 4.01 6.78
C ILE A 226 4.51 3.37 6.91
N PHE A 227 5.12 3.03 5.78
CA PHE A 227 6.46 2.45 5.77
C PHE A 227 7.27 2.89 4.56
N TYR A 228 8.59 2.82 4.65
CA TYR A 228 9.50 3.10 3.55
C TYR A 228 9.43 1.98 2.50
N PRO A 229 9.11 2.27 1.22
CA PRO A 229 9.01 1.24 0.18
C PRO A 229 10.32 0.48 -0.03
N GLY A 230 11.45 1.09 0.30
CA GLY A 230 12.76 0.47 0.23
C GLY A 230 13.05 -0.62 1.26
N LEU A 231 12.21 -0.81 2.29
CA LEU A 231 12.38 -1.90 3.25
C LEU A 231 12.10 -3.25 2.58
N ILE A 232 12.85 -4.27 2.98
CA ILE A 232 12.59 -5.66 2.56
C ILE A 232 11.31 -6.13 3.24
N HIS A 233 10.32 -6.52 2.42
CA HIS A 233 9.00 -6.93 2.89
C HIS A 233 8.36 -7.99 2.01
N GLY A 234 7.25 -8.54 2.48
CA GLY A 234 6.43 -9.50 1.76
C GLY A 234 5.17 -9.86 2.55
N VAL A 235 4.40 -10.80 2.02
CA VAL A 235 3.27 -11.41 2.71
C VAL A 235 3.49 -12.91 2.73
N ASP A 236 3.70 -13.47 3.90
CA ASP A 236 3.79 -14.92 4.06
C ASP A 236 2.44 -15.58 3.76
N PRO A 237 2.43 -16.83 3.26
CA PRO A 237 1.21 -17.50 2.83
C PRO A 237 0.11 -17.50 3.89
N VAL A 238 -1.07 -16.98 3.54
CA VAL A 238 -2.23 -16.89 4.44
C VAL A 238 -2.88 -18.27 4.56
N LEU A 239 -2.88 -18.84 5.77
CA LEU A 239 -3.47 -20.17 6.09
C LEU A 239 -3.11 -21.23 5.03
N PRO A 240 -1.83 -21.50 4.77
CA PRO A 240 -1.38 -22.32 3.62
C PRO A 240 -1.81 -23.79 3.70
N GLU A 241 -2.17 -24.27 4.88
CA GLU A 241 -2.68 -25.65 5.12
C GLU A 241 -4.13 -25.82 4.65
N LYS A 242 -4.86 -24.74 4.38
CA LYS A 242 -6.22 -24.79 3.86
C LYS A 242 -6.23 -24.91 2.34
N LYS A 243 -7.32 -25.39 1.79
CA LYS A 243 -7.54 -25.37 0.33
C LYS A 243 -7.61 -23.93 -0.17
N LEU A 244 -6.91 -23.62 -1.26
CA LEU A 244 -6.97 -22.31 -1.90
C LEU A 244 -8.41 -21.94 -2.27
N SER A 245 -8.86 -20.79 -1.78
CA SER A 245 -10.21 -20.28 -1.95
C SER A 245 -10.20 -18.90 -2.63
N ILE A 246 -9.84 -18.86 -3.92
CA ILE A 246 -9.74 -17.60 -4.69
C ILE A 246 -11.11 -16.91 -4.85
N ASN A 247 -12.21 -17.66 -4.82
CA ASN A 247 -13.56 -17.14 -4.99
C ASN A 247 -14.22 -16.67 -3.69
N SER A 248 -13.61 -16.94 -2.52
CA SER A 248 -14.07 -16.42 -1.23
C SER A 248 -13.54 -15.04 -0.97
N GLN A 249 -14.18 -14.30 -0.08
CA GLN A 249 -13.62 -13.06 0.49
C GLN A 249 -12.78 -13.31 1.75
N ASP A 250 -12.63 -14.58 2.17
CA ASP A 250 -11.83 -14.94 3.35
C ASP A 250 -10.34 -14.81 3.08
N GLY A 251 -9.61 -14.29 4.05
CA GLY A 251 -8.18 -14.06 3.97
C GLY A 251 -7.80 -12.65 4.39
N ARG A 252 -6.64 -12.21 3.92
CA ARG A 252 -6.07 -10.93 4.28
C ARG A 252 -6.44 -9.86 3.24
N TRP A 253 -6.99 -8.74 3.69
CA TRP A 253 -7.29 -7.57 2.86
C TRP A 253 -6.44 -6.37 3.26
N PHE A 254 -5.85 -5.72 2.25
CA PHE A 254 -5.04 -4.53 2.40
C PHE A 254 -5.34 -3.50 1.31
N PHE A 255 -5.51 -2.25 1.68
CA PHE A 255 -5.90 -1.16 0.80
C PHE A 255 -4.76 -0.16 0.69
N ASN A 256 -3.93 -0.32 -0.34
CA ASN A 256 -2.74 0.50 -0.58
C ASN A 256 -3.09 1.72 -1.43
N MET A 257 -2.69 2.90 -0.96
CA MET A 257 -2.85 4.18 -1.69
C MET A 257 -1.47 4.74 -1.97
N ASN A 258 -1.15 4.91 -3.24
CA ASN A 258 0.16 5.42 -3.64
C ASN A 258 0.12 6.14 -4.99
N VAL A 259 1.16 6.93 -5.23
CA VAL A 259 1.52 7.47 -6.53
C VAL A 259 2.57 6.57 -7.15
N VAL A 260 2.35 6.15 -8.38
CA VAL A 260 3.26 5.28 -9.15
C VAL A 260 3.51 5.84 -10.54
N GLU A 261 4.58 5.40 -11.19
CA GLU A 261 4.76 5.67 -12.61
C GLU A 261 3.74 4.88 -13.44
N SER A 262 3.17 5.52 -14.45
CA SER A 262 2.30 4.84 -15.41
C SER A 262 3.11 3.90 -16.33
N HIS A 263 2.43 3.03 -17.07
CA HIS A 263 3.08 2.18 -18.08
C HIS A 263 3.41 2.92 -19.39
N GLU A 264 3.05 4.19 -19.51
CA GLU A 264 3.49 5.10 -20.58
C GLU A 264 4.95 5.56 -20.37
N VAL A 265 5.47 5.46 -19.15
CA VAL A 265 6.84 5.88 -18.83
C VAL A 265 7.85 4.86 -19.35
N LYS A 266 8.76 5.30 -20.21
CA LYS A 266 9.94 4.51 -20.59
C LYS A 266 10.85 4.34 -19.39
N ASN A 267 11.43 3.16 -19.18
CA ASN A 267 12.30 2.85 -18.04
C ASN A 267 11.60 3.02 -16.67
N ARG A 268 10.33 2.59 -16.60
CA ARG A 268 9.58 2.53 -15.36
C ARG A 268 10.29 1.62 -14.36
N ASP A 269 10.38 2.10 -13.11
CA ASP A 269 10.92 1.29 -12.02
C ASP A 269 9.90 0.25 -11.53
N TYR A 270 10.43 -0.91 -11.15
CA TYR A 270 9.67 -2.02 -10.60
C TYR A 270 10.21 -2.44 -9.23
N SER A 271 9.42 -3.19 -8.49
CA SER A 271 9.86 -3.86 -7.28
C SER A 271 10.96 -4.88 -7.60
N ILE A 272 11.90 -5.05 -6.67
CA ILE A 272 13.05 -5.93 -6.83
C ILE A 272 12.94 -7.11 -5.87
N SER A 273 12.93 -8.32 -6.41
CA SER A 273 12.94 -9.56 -5.63
C SER A 273 14.20 -9.69 -4.80
N VAL A 274 14.07 -10.21 -3.59
CA VAL A 274 15.18 -10.55 -2.69
C VAL A 274 15.17 -12.04 -2.46
N LYS A 275 16.33 -12.67 -2.67
CA LYS A 275 16.53 -14.11 -2.43
C LYS A 275 16.66 -14.41 -0.93
#